data_1134e908260bdad8f94bd7ceb35616a8
#
_entry.id   1134e908260bdad8f94bd7ceb35616a8
#
_cell.length_a   1.000
_cell.length_b   1.000
_cell.length_c   1.000
_cell.angle_alpha   90.00
_cell.angle_beta   90.00
_cell.angle_gamma   90.00
#
_symmetry.space_group_name_H-M   'P 1'
#
loop_
_entity.id
_entity.type
_entity.pdbx_description
1 polymer ?
#
loop_
_entity_poly.entity_id
_entity_poly.type
_entity_poly.pdbx_seq_one_letter_code
_entity_poly.pdbx_strand_id
1 'polypeptide(L)'
;MPLENYGPSGACLHEVIGADSPLLDVACQLFLKIFPEDHRYVPYVRACAQQRHPSHPNTFDHVWLVQQNDEWVGLRVFSYIVTREFGHGAYIGLLDNARGKGLGSWLVKQTLEQLNLDARQFGRSASIGYLVEVERAIDARSEADRLADERRLQFHRQCGGIILPVPFMEPVMIEGVSYIDSAALKDESPRPMHLMLIPSSTGAQRANLDIVDLVHGLYLDVYRLKEDHEFVRNALSSFVGDHI
;
A
#
# COMPACT_ATOMS: atom_id res chain seq x y z
N MET A 1 17.18 4.89 -15.24
CA MET A 1 16.85 4.00 -16.36
C MET A 1 15.49 3.42 -16.08
N PRO A 2 14.56 3.41 -17.03
CA PRO A 2 13.33 2.67 -16.80
C PRO A 2 13.73 1.21 -16.55
N LEU A 3 13.16 0.64 -15.49
CA LEU A 3 13.32 -0.78 -15.20
C LEU A 3 12.84 -1.54 -16.45
N GLU A 4 13.72 -2.26 -17.14
CA GLU A 4 13.32 -3.22 -18.18
C GLU A 4 12.63 -4.38 -17.46
N ASN A 5 11.36 -4.20 -17.15
CA ASN A 5 10.63 -5.09 -16.28
C ASN A 5 9.82 -6.09 -17.08
N TYR A 6 10.50 -7.04 -17.70
CA TYR A 6 9.86 -8.24 -18.17
C TYR A 6 9.64 -9.20 -17.00
N GLY A 7 8.38 -9.40 -16.69
CA GLY A 7 7.92 -10.31 -15.64
C GLY A 7 7.67 -11.73 -16.17
N PRO A 8 7.14 -12.60 -15.29
CA PRO A 8 6.70 -13.94 -15.66
C PRO A 8 5.77 -13.90 -16.88
N SER A 9 5.96 -14.86 -17.78
CA SER A 9 5.14 -15.04 -19.00
C SER A 9 5.06 -13.80 -19.91
N GLY A 10 6.15 -13.03 -19.99
CA GLY A 10 6.25 -11.84 -20.85
C GLY A 10 5.46 -10.62 -20.35
N ALA A 11 5.11 -10.56 -19.09
CA ALA A 11 4.46 -9.39 -18.51
C ALA A 11 5.39 -8.17 -18.49
N CYS A 12 4.84 -6.99 -18.74
CA CYS A 12 5.55 -5.70 -18.70
C CYS A 12 4.89 -4.76 -17.70
N LEU A 13 5.72 -3.90 -17.05
CA LEU A 13 5.25 -2.81 -16.20
C LEU A 13 5.23 -1.50 -17.00
N HIS A 14 4.15 -0.76 -16.82
CA HIS A 14 4.00 0.59 -17.33
C HIS A 14 3.66 1.54 -16.20
N GLU A 15 4.47 2.55 -15.99
CA GLU A 15 4.20 3.57 -14.98
C GLU A 15 3.30 4.65 -15.56
N VAL A 16 2.27 5.01 -14.79
CA VAL A 16 1.32 6.07 -15.14
C VAL A 16 1.79 7.35 -14.47
N ILE A 17 2.30 8.30 -15.25
CA ILE A 17 2.87 9.55 -14.75
C ILE A 17 2.11 10.75 -15.31
N GLY A 18 1.62 11.59 -14.41
CA GLY A 18 0.95 12.85 -14.71
C GLY A 18 -0.56 12.72 -14.94
N ALA A 19 -1.25 13.84 -14.71
CA ALA A 19 -2.69 13.94 -14.88
C ALA A 19 -3.14 13.75 -16.35
N ASP A 20 -2.26 14.06 -17.29
CA ASP A 20 -2.52 13.97 -18.73
C ASP A 20 -2.01 12.65 -19.35
N SER A 21 -1.62 11.69 -18.51
CA SER A 21 -1.15 10.39 -18.99
C SER A 21 -2.25 9.65 -19.78
N PRO A 22 -1.98 9.16 -20.99
CA PRO A 22 -2.96 8.38 -21.74
C PRO A 22 -3.32 7.05 -21.07
N LEU A 23 -2.50 6.59 -20.10
CA LEU A 23 -2.73 5.38 -19.32
C LEU A 23 -3.58 5.62 -18.06
N LEU A 24 -3.85 6.88 -17.69
CA LEU A 24 -4.55 7.18 -16.45
C LEU A 24 -5.99 6.66 -16.42
N ASP A 25 -6.72 6.82 -17.53
CA ASP A 25 -8.08 6.29 -17.62
C ASP A 25 -8.09 4.75 -17.67
N VAL A 26 -7.08 4.14 -18.29
CA VAL A 26 -6.88 2.68 -18.25
C VAL A 26 -6.67 2.21 -16.82
N ALA A 27 -5.82 2.90 -16.05
CA ALA A 27 -5.57 2.58 -14.64
C ALA A 27 -6.85 2.67 -13.80
N CYS A 28 -7.63 3.74 -13.97
CA CYS A 28 -8.90 3.92 -13.27
C CYS A 28 -9.94 2.84 -13.63
N GLN A 29 -10.05 2.48 -14.90
CA GLN A 29 -10.97 1.43 -15.35
C GLN A 29 -10.54 0.05 -14.84
N LEU A 30 -9.24 -0.24 -14.85
CA LEU A 30 -8.70 -1.49 -14.33
C LEU A 30 -8.86 -1.57 -12.81
N PHE A 31 -8.64 -0.46 -12.09
CA PHE A 31 -8.89 -0.36 -10.66
C PHE A 31 -10.34 -0.73 -10.33
N LEU A 32 -11.32 -0.16 -11.03
CA LEU A 32 -12.74 -0.48 -10.82
C LEU A 32 -13.09 -1.94 -11.12
N LYS A 33 -12.40 -2.58 -12.07
CA LYS A 33 -12.60 -4.01 -12.38
C LYS A 33 -12.04 -4.91 -11.29
N ILE A 34 -10.89 -4.54 -10.71
CA ILE A 34 -10.19 -5.35 -9.70
C ILE A 34 -10.75 -5.11 -8.31
N PHE A 35 -11.13 -3.87 -8.00
CA PHE A 35 -11.61 -3.40 -6.70
C PHE A 35 -12.98 -2.69 -6.84
N PRO A 36 -14.04 -3.38 -7.21
CA PRO A 36 -15.34 -2.76 -7.48
C PRO A 36 -15.95 -2.05 -6.27
N GLU A 37 -15.67 -2.55 -5.05
CA GLU A 37 -16.15 -1.96 -3.79
C GLU A 37 -15.43 -0.65 -3.44
N ASP A 38 -14.24 -0.44 -4.02
CA ASP A 38 -13.38 0.71 -3.73
C ASP A 38 -13.53 1.85 -4.75
N HIS A 39 -14.65 1.91 -5.48
CA HIS A 39 -14.89 2.91 -6.55
C HIS A 39 -14.65 4.36 -6.10
N ARG A 40 -14.89 4.67 -4.84
CA ARG A 40 -14.66 5.99 -4.23
C ARG A 40 -13.20 6.41 -4.19
N TYR A 41 -12.24 5.46 -4.31
CA TYR A 41 -10.81 5.74 -4.29
C TYR A 41 -10.20 5.99 -5.68
N VAL A 42 -11.02 6.06 -6.74
CA VAL A 42 -10.55 6.50 -8.07
C VAL A 42 -9.86 7.87 -8.03
N PRO A 43 -10.36 8.89 -7.28
CA PRO A 43 -9.64 10.16 -7.12
C PRO A 43 -8.24 9.99 -6.49
N TYR A 44 -8.07 9.06 -5.55
CA TYR A 44 -6.77 8.73 -4.97
C TYR A 44 -5.79 8.15 -6.02
N VAL A 45 -6.25 7.21 -6.86
CA VAL A 45 -5.44 6.67 -7.96
C VAL A 45 -4.99 7.77 -8.92
N ARG A 46 -5.90 8.72 -9.25
CA ARG A 46 -5.58 9.88 -10.09
C ARG A 46 -4.57 10.82 -9.43
N ALA A 47 -4.67 11.04 -8.12
CA ALA A 47 -3.71 11.84 -7.36
C ALA A 47 -2.33 11.19 -7.33
N CYS A 48 -2.26 9.87 -7.06
CA CYS A 48 -1.01 9.11 -7.05
C CYS A 48 -0.27 9.15 -8.39
N ALA A 49 -0.97 9.21 -9.52
CA ALA A 49 -0.35 9.33 -10.84
C ALA A 49 0.45 10.64 -11.03
N GLN A 50 0.23 11.65 -10.19
CA GLN A 50 1.01 12.88 -10.20
C GLN A 50 2.35 12.77 -9.45
N GLN A 51 2.65 11.62 -8.85
CA GLN A 51 3.85 11.30 -8.07
C GLN A 51 4.06 12.18 -6.82
N ARG A 52 3.85 13.48 -6.93
CA ARG A 52 3.97 14.50 -5.87
C ARG A 52 2.71 15.36 -5.85
N HIS A 53 1.60 14.77 -5.43
CA HIS A 53 0.35 15.52 -5.32
C HIS A 53 0.36 16.44 -4.08
N PRO A 54 -0.13 17.69 -4.17
CA PRO A 54 -0.17 18.62 -3.02
C PRO A 54 -0.91 18.07 -1.80
N SER A 55 -1.91 17.20 -2.02
CA SER A 55 -2.62 16.52 -0.93
C SER A 55 -1.82 15.37 -0.29
N HIS A 56 -0.69 14.97 -0.87
CA HIS A 56 0.20 13.91 -0.38
C HIS A 56 1.63 14.43 -0.22
N PRO A 57 1.86 15.43 0.66
CA PRO A 57 3.14 16.14 0.71
C PRO A 57 4.31 15.27 1.18
N ASN A 58 4.01 14.22 1.95
CA ASN A 58 5.00 13.35 2.57
C ASN A 58 5.21 12.03 1.81
N THR A 59 4.58 11.85 0.64
CA THR A 59 4.76 10.65 -0.18
C THR A 59 5.27 10.97 -1.58
N PHE A 60 5.95 9.99 -2.16
CA PHE A 60 6.26 9.93 -3.57
C PHE A 60 5.54 8.71 -4.15
N ASP A 61 4.53 8.98 -4.97
CA ASP A 61 3.50 8.01 -5.32
C ASP A 61 3.78 7.35 -6.67
N HIS A 62 3.37 6.09 -6.82
CA HIS A 62 3.50 5.30 -8.02
C HIS A 62 2.18 4.61 -8.37
N VAL A 63 1.81 4.66 -9.65
CA VAL A 63 0.72 3.88 -10.23
C VAL A 63 1.29 3.06 -11.38
N TRP A 64 1.27 1.75 -11.24
CA TRP A 64 1.74 0.83 -12.27
C TRP A 64 0.62 -0.01 -12.85
N LEU A 65 0.67 -0.20 -14.15
CA LEU A 65 -0.14 -1.14 -14.90
C LEU A 65 0.70 -2.34 -15.31
N VAL A 66 0.13 -3.52 -15.24
CA VAL A 66 0.72 -4.76 -15.76
C VAL A 66 0.06 -5.10 -17.08
N GLN A 67 0.85 -5.19 -18.12
CA GLN A 67 0.43 -5.68 -19.43
C GLN A 67 0.96 -7.10 -19.65
N GLN A 68 0.14 -8.01 -20.19
CA GLN A 68 0.53 -9.36 -20.61
C GLN A 68 -0.23 -9.70 -21.89
N ASN A 69 0.47 -10.12 -22.94
CA ASN A 69 -0.11 -10.46 -24.26
C ASN A 69 -1.00 -9.31 -24.79
N ASP A 70 -0.51 -8.08 -24.74
CA ASP A 70 -1.21 -6.84 -25.13
C ASP A 70 -2.49 -6.52 -24.34
N GLU A 71 -2.79 -7.23 -23.26
CA GLU A 71 -3.92 -6.99 -22.37
C GLU A 71 -3.46 -6.39 -21.02
N TRP A 72 -4.25 -5.44 -20.48
CA TRP A 72 -4.05 -4.90 -19.15
C TRP A 72 -4.63 -5.87 -18.12
N VAL A 73 -3.77 -6.47 -17.29
CA VAL A 73 -4.13 -7.58 -16.41
C VAL A 73 -3.92 -7.30 -14.93
N GLY A 74 -3.27 -6.21 -14.57
CA GLY A 74 -2.98 -5.90 -13.18
C GLY A 74 -2.66 -4.44 -12.91
N LEU A 75 -2.77 -4.07 -11.64
CA LEU A 75 -2.52 -2.73 -11.14
C LEU A 75 -1.75 -2.81 -9.81
N ARG A 76 -0.86 -1.85 -9.60
CA ARG A 76 -0.17 -1.59 -8.34
C ARG A 76 -0.20 -0.10 -8.03
N VAL A 77 -0.66 0.29 -6.83
CA VAL A 77 -0.54 1.65 -6.29
C VAL A 77 0.26 1.57 -5.00
N PHE A 78 1.32 2.34 -4.89
CA PHE A 78 2.19 2.38 -3.71
C PHE A 78 2.93 3.70 -3.64
N SER A 79 3.52 3.98 -2.49
CA SER A 79 4.23 5.23 -2.23
C SER A 79 5.51 4.98 -1.45
N TYR A 80 6.53 5.78 -1.68
CA TYR A 80 7.64 5.96 -0.77
C TYR A 80 7.31 7.11 0.20
N ILE A 81 7.49 6.91 1.52
CA ILE A 81 7.28 7.94 2.52
C ILE A 81 8.57 8.74 2.64
N VAL A 82 8.60 9.96 2.08
CA VAL A 82 9.83 10.74 1.90
C VAL A 82 10.48 11.18 3.22
N THR A 83 9.73 11.20 4.30
CA THR A 83 10.19 11.51 5.66
C THR A 83 10.74 10.29 6.40
N ARG A 84 10.54 9.07 5.85
CA ARG A 84 10.88 7.78 6.47
C ARG A 84 11.82 6.95 5.59
N GLU A 85 12.16 5.74 6.07
CA GLU A 85 12.98 4.77 5.31
C GLU A 85 12.14 3.61 4.74
N PHE A 86 10.85 3.79 4.54
CA PHE A 86 9.95 2.76 4.05
C PHE A 86 8.82 3.37 3.22
N GLY A 87 8.07 2.49 2.56
CA GLY A 87 6.93 2.87 1.75
C GLY A 87 5.59 2.39 2.31
N HIS A 88 4.53 2.67 1.57
CA HIS A 88 3.17 2.22 1.80
C HIS A 88 2.64 1.54 0.54
N GLY A 89 2.01 0.40 0.68
CA GLY A 89 1.44 -0.37 -0.42
C GLY A 89 -0.08 -0.32 -0.42
N ALA A 90 -0.67 0.69 -1.05
CA ALA A 90 -2.10 0.91 -1.02
C ALA A 90 -2.92 -0.17 -1.74
N TYR A 91 -2.57 -0.47 -3.01
CA TYR A 91 -3.32 -1.45 -3.82
C TYR A 91 -2.38 -2.35 -4.61
N ILE A 92 -2.69 -3.64 -4.64
CA ILE A 92 -2.09 -4.64 -5.53
C ILE A 92 -3.18 -5.58 -6.01
N GLY A 93 -3.39 -5.69 -7.29
CA GLY A 93 -4.42 -6.56 -7.83
C GLY A 93 -4.17 -7.04 -9.25
N LEU A 94 -4.70 -8.22 -9.53
CA LEU A 94 -4.64 -8.87 -10.84
C LEU A 94 -6.04 -9.34 -11.21
N LEU A 95 -6.39 -9.26 -12.48
CA LEU A 95 -7.57 -9.93 -13.01
C LEU A 95 -7.47 -11.45 -12.80
N ASP A 96 -8.59 -12.13 -12.68
CA ASP A 96 -8.65 -13.56 -12.34
C ASP A 96 -7.85 -14.44 -13.32
N ASN A 97 -7.92 -14.14 -14.62
CA ASN A 97 -7.20 -14.86 -15.67
C ASN A 97 -5.67 -14.69 -15.60
N ALA A 98 -5.16 -13.72 -14.84
CA ALA A 98 -3.74 -13.46 -14.65
C ALA A 98 -3.20 -14.00 -13.31
N ARG A 99 -4.07 -14.45 -12.41
CA ARG A 99 -3.67 -15.00 -11.10
C ARG A 99 -3.00 -16.36 -11.22
N GLY A 100 -2.24 -16.74 -10.19
CA GLY A 100 -1.57 -18.05 -10.11
C GLY A 100 -0.33 -18.22 -11.00
N LYS A 101 0.11 -17.17 -11.70
CA LYS A 101 1.24 -17.18 -12.65
C LYS A 101 2.50 -16.49 -12.10
N GLY A 102 2.57 -16.22 -10.80
CA GLY A 102 3.73 -15.56 -10.17
C GLY A 102 3.76 -14.03 -10.32
N LEU A 103 2.80 -13.41 -11.02
CA LEU A 103 2.78 -11.97 -11.28
C LEU A 103 2.67 -11.14 -9.99
N GLY A 104 1.88 -11.58 -9.00
CA GLY A 104 1.74 -10.88 -7.73
C GLY A 104 3.07 -10.79 -6.96
N SER A 105 3.77 -11.91 -6.81
CA SER A 105 5.08 -11.95 -6.13
C SER A 105 6.13 -11.15 -6.89
N TRP A 106 6.07 -11.17 -8.22
CA TRP A 106 6.94 -10.33 -9.06
C TRP A 106 6.66 -8.84 -8.84
N LEU A 107 5.38 -8.42 -8.77
CA LEU A 107 5.02 -7.03 -8.45
C LEU A 107 5.54 -6.60 -7.08
N VAL A 108 5.45 -7.46 -6.07
CA VAL A 108 6.03 -7.19 -4.73
C VAL A 108 7.53 -6.96 -4.83
N LYS A 109 8.26 -7.82 -5.56
CA LYS A 109 9.69 -7.67 -5.77
C LYS A 109 10.03 -6.35 -6.47
N GLN A 110 9.32 -6.03 -7.55
CA GLN A 110 9.51 -4.77 -8.28
C GLN A 110 9.21 -3.53 -7.42
N THR A 111 8.17 -3.60 -6.58
CA THR A 111 7.86 -2.55 -5.60
C THR A 111 9.04 -2.32 -4.65
N LEU A 112 9.63 -3.38 -4.09
CA LEU A 112 10.79 -3.25 -3.18
C LEU A 112 12.02 -2.68 -3.89
N GLU A 113 12.25 -3.04 -5.15
CA GLU A 113 13.33 -2.48 -5.96
C GLU A 113 13.12 -0.98 -6.23
N GLN A 114 11.88 -0.57 -6.57
CA GLN A 114 11.54 0.84 -6.78
C GLN A 114 11.71 1.65 -5.49
N LEU A 115 11.19 1.17 -4.36
CA LEU A 115 11.34 1.85 -3.08
C LEU A 115 12.80 2.04 -2.66
N ASN A 116 13.70 1.15 -3.06
CA ASN A 116 15.15 1.35 -2.87
C ASN A 116 15.71 2.46 -3.78
N LEU A 117 15.18 2.63 -4.99
CA LEU A 117 15.54 3.75 -5.87
C LEU A 117 15.06 5.07 -5.28
N ASP A 118 13.81 5.11 -4.82
CA ASP A 118 13.20 6.28 -4.19
C ASP A 118 13.96 6.68 -2.93
N ALA A 119 14.30 5.71 -2.06
CA ALA A 119 15.10 5.96 -0.87
C ALA A 119 16.40 6.70 -1.21
N ARG A 120 17.11 6.27 -2.25
CA ARG A 120 18.35 6.94 -2.73
C ARG A 120 18.07 8.31 -3.28
N GLN A 121 16.98 8.50 -4.05
CA GLN A 121 16.54 9.78 -4.57
C GLN A 121 16.30 10.80 -3.45
N PHE A 122 15.77 10.32 -2.30
CA PHE A 122 15.51 11.14 -1.12
C PHE A 122 16.65 11.10 -0.07
N GLY A 123 17.88 10.74 -0.51
CA GLY A 123 19.10 10.86 0.30
C GLY A 123 19.30 9.75 1.34
N ARG A 124 18.62 8.61 1.20
CA ARG A 124 18.79 7.44 2.08
C ARG A 124 19.55 6.32 1.36
N SER A 125 20.16 5.43 2.11
CA SER A 125 20.93 4.32 1.54
C SER A 125 20.05 3.25 0.90
N ALA A 126 18.93 2.91 1.54
CA ALA A 126 17.96 1.92 1.10
C ALA A 126 16.61 2.09 1.82
N SER A 127 15.57 1.47 1.29
CA SER A 127 14.30 1.28 1.98
C SER A 127 14.34 0.01 2.84
N ILE A 128 13.71 0.02 4.02
CA ILE A 128 13.53 -1.19 4.83
C ILE A 128 12.39 -2.08 4.34
N GLY A 129 11.56 -1.60 3.40
CA GLY A 129 10.39 -2.28 2.88
C GLY A 129 9.19 -1.35 2.78
N TYR A 130 8.00 -1.93 2.88
CA TYR A 130 6.77 -1.13 2.89
C TYR A 130 5.69 -1.75 3.78
N LEU A 131 4.82 -0.91 4.29
CA LEU A 131 3.65 -1.30 5.08
C LEU A 131 2.47 -1.60 4.16
N VAL A 132 1.65 -2.56 4.56
CA VAL A 132 0.35 -2.87 3.97
C VAL A 132 -0.67 -3.14 5.06
N GLU A 133 -1.90 -2.75 4.82
CA GLU A 133 -3.05 -3.13 5.61
C GLU A 133 -3.72 -4.34 4.97
N VAL A 134 -4.01 -5.35 5.78
CA VAL A 134 -4.63 -6.59 5.33
C VAL A 134 -5.84 -6.89 6.20
N GLU A 135 -6.96 -7.16 5.58
CA GLU A 135 -8.20 -7.50 6.27
C GLU A 135 -8.01 -8.71 7.18
N ARG A 136 -8.70 -8.70 8.30
CA ARG A 136 -8.67 -9.75 9.29
C ARG A 136 -9.81 -10.73 9.02
N ALA A 137 -9.50 -11.96 8.69
CA ALA A 137 -10.49 -12.99 8.40
C ALA A 137 -11.53 -13.22 9.52
N ILE A 138 -11.16 -12.87 10.78
CA ILE A 138 -12.07 -12.96 11.93
C ILE A 138 -13.21 -11.93 11.88
N ASP A 139 -13.01 -10.82 11.15
CA ASP A 139 -13.99 -9.73 11.02
C ASP A 139 -14.80 -9.83 9.71
N ALA A 140 -14.62 -10.90 8.94
CA ALA A 140 -15.28 -11.12 7.66
C ALA A 140 -16.80 -11.24 7.81
N ARG A 141 -17.54 -10.67 6.86
CA ARG A 141 -19.01 -10.66 6.87
C ARG A 141 -19.63 -11.93 6.30
N SER A 142 -18.87 -12.69 5.53
CA SER A 142 -19.28 -13.93 4.92
C SER A 142 -18.15 -14.96 4.87
N GLU A 143 -18.47 -16.23 4.65
CA GLU A 143 -17.45 -17.28 4.45
C GLU A 143 -16.60 -17.03 3.19
N ALA A 144 -17.19 -16.45 2.15
CA ALA A 144 -16.45 -16.08 0.93
C ALA A 144 -15.44 -14.97 1.22
N ASP A 145 -15.79 -13.95 2.00
CA ASP A 145 -14.89 -12.88 2.43
C ASP A 145 -13.77 -13.44 3.30
N ARG A 146 -14.12 -14.28 4.29
CA ARG A 146 -13.14 -14.92 5.17
C ARG A 146 -12.06 -15.68 4.37
N LEU A 147 -12.47 -16.48 3.38
CA LEU A 147 -11.54 -17.18 2.51
C LEU A 147 -10.72 -16.25 1.61
N ALA A 148 -11.28 -15.11 1.22
CA ALA A 148 -10.56 -14.10 0.44
C ALA A 148 -9.50 -13.40 1.30
N ASP A 149 -9.84 -13.03 2.54
CA ASP A 149 -8.94 -12.40 3.50
C ASP A 149 -7.78 -13.33 3.89
N GLU A 150 -8.08 -14.61 4.15
CA GLU A 150 -7.03 -15.62 4.41
C GLU A 150 -6.07 -15.76 3.23
N ARG A 151 -6.57 -15.77 1.98
CA ARG A 151 -5.72 -15.81 0.79
C ARG A 151 -4.85 -14.57 0.65
N ARG A 152 -5.38 -13.37 0.93
CA ARG A 152 -4.61 -12.11 0.93
C ARG A 152 -3.50 -12.15 1.99
N LEU A 153 -3.85 -12.51 3.20
CA LEU A 153 -2.87 -12.65 4.28
C LEU A 153 -1.78 -13.67 3.95
N GLN A 154 -2.16 -14.82 3.41
CA GLN A 154 -1.21 -15.86 3.01
C GLN A 154 -0.30 -15.39 1.87
N PHE A 155 -0.83 -14.65 0.89
CA PHE A 155 -0.03 -14.06 -0.19
C PHE A 155 1.06 -13.13 0.37
N HIS A 156 0.71 -12.21 1.28
CA HIS A 156 1.69 -11.31 1.87
C HIS A 156 2.72 -12.05 2.73
N ARG A 157 2.32 -13.08 3.47
CA ARG A 157 3.25 -13.96 4.21
C ARG A 157 4.22 -14.70 3.28
N GLN A 158 3.77 -15.21 2.15
CA GLN A 158 4.63 -15.85 1.14
C GLN A 158 5.63 -14.87 0.51
N CYS A 159 5.30 -13.59 0.48
CA CYS A 159 6.22 -12.52 0.08
C CYS A 159 7.16 -12.04 1.22
N GLY A 160 7.22 -12.76 2.34
CA GLY A 160 8.05 -12.42 3.50
C GLY A 160 7.41 -11.43 4.48
N GLY A 161 6.12 -11.15 4.33
CA GLY A 161 5.40 -10.20 5.18
C GLY A 161 5.30 -10.64 6.64
N ILE A 162 5.53 -9.69 7.54
CA ILE A 162 5.51 -9.84 9.00
C ILE A 162 4.36 -9.02 9.55
N ILE A 163 3.45 -9.64 10.32
CA ILE A 163 2.40 -8.91 11.04
C ILE A 163 3.05 -8.16 12.20
N LEU A 164 2.83 -6.85 12.26
CA LEU A 164 3.28 -6.04 13.38
C LEU A 164 2.33 -6.23 14.59
N PRO A 165 2.87 -6.27 15.82
CA PRO A 165 2.09 -6.51 17.02
C PRO A 165 1.38 -5.24 17.52
N VAL A 166 0.61 -4.60 16.63
CA VAL A 166 -0.10 -3.35 16.92
C VAL A 166 -1.60 -3.51 16.62
N PRO A 167 -2.49 -2.99 17.48
CA PRO A 167 -3.91 -2.89 17.19
C PRO A 167 -4.14 -1.77 16.17
N PHE A 168 -4.13 -2.13 14.89
CA PHE A 168 -4.27 -1.16 13.81
C PHE A 168 -5.73 -0.99 13.37
N MET A 169 -6.15 0.27 13.23
CA MET A 169 -7.44 0.67 12.68
C MET A 169 -7.20 1.45 11.39
N GLU A 170 -7.74 0.97 10.28
CA GLU A 170 -7.69 1.70 9.00
C GLU A 170 -8.60 2.92 9.08
N PRO A 171 -8.05 4.15 8.90
CA PRO A 171 -8.87 5.36 8.87
C PRO A 171 -9.76 5.38 7.63
N VAL A 172 -10.94 5.96 7.77
CA VAL A 172 -11.81 6.21 6.61
C VAL A 172 -11.29 7.42 5.84
N MET A 173 -11.13 7.27 4.53
CA MET A 173 -10.74 8.36 3.64
C MET A 173 -11.93 8.83 2.82
N ILE A 174 -12.07 10.16 2.67
CA ILE A 174 -13.06 10.76 1.78
C ILE A 174 -12.35 11.25 0.51
N GLU A 175 -13.01 11.02 -0.64
CA GLU A 175 -12.48 11.36 -1.97
C GLU A 175 -11.11 10.76 -2.26
N GLY A 176 -10.64 9.81 -1.44
CA GLY A 176 -9.37 9.11 -1.60
C GLY A 176 -8.12 9.95 -1.42
N VAL A 177 -8.22 11.21 -0.99
CA VAL A 177 -7.06 12.12 -0.89
C VAL A 177 -6.86 12.73 0.49
N SER A 178 -7.80 12.59 1.42
CA SER A 178 -7.66 13.13 2.77
C SER A 178 -8.47 12.33 3.77
N TYR A 179 -7.92 12.19 4.97
CA TYR A 179 -8.68 11.71 6.11
C TYR A 179 -9.68 12.78 6.57
N ILE A 180 -10.91 12.36 6.81
CA ILE A 180 -11.93 13.17 7.48
C ILE A 180 -12.39 12.38 8.70
N ASP A 181 -12.58 13.07 9.83
CA ASP A 181 -13.07 12.49 11.07
C ASP A 181 -14.33 11.64 10.78
N SER A 182 -14.33 10.41 11.28
CA SER A 182 -15.39 9.41 11.07
C SER A 182 -16.78 9.89 11.48
N ALA A 183 -16.87 10.91 12.36
CA ALA A 183 -18.14 11.56 12.71
C ALA A 183 -18.85 12.20 11.51
N ALA A 184 -18.15 12.53 10.43
CA ALA A 184 -18.69 13.09 9.20
C ALA A 184 -19.28 12.03 8.25
N LEU A 185 -19.01 10.74 8.47
CA LEU A 185 -19.41 9.63 7.62
C LEU A 185 -20.43 8.75 8.35
N LYS A 186 -21.71 8.97 8.08
CA LYS A 186 -22.80 8.25 8.76
C LYS A 186 -22.83 6.74 8.53
N ASP A 187 -22.22 6.25 7.44
CA ASP A 187 -22.34 4.86 6.99
C ASP A 187 -21.00 4.11 6.92
N GLU A 188 -19.89 4.74 7.29
CA GLU A 188 -18.57 4.12 7.22
C GLU A 188 -17.86 4.18 8.57
N SER A 189 -17.36 3.03 9.00
CA SER A 189 -16.61 2.88 10.25
C SER A 189 -15.16 2.52 9.94
N PRO A 190 -14.21 3.02 10.73
CA PRO A 190 -12.85 2.51 10.72
C PRO A 190 -12.83 1.00 10.87
N ARG A 191 -11.93 0.33 10.15
CA ARG A 191 -11.85 -1.13 10.14
C ARG A 191 -10.61 -1.63 10.88
N PRO A 192 -10.73 -2.64 11.77
CA PRO A 192 -9.56 -3.30 12.31
C PRO A 192 -8.85 -4.09 11.21
N MET A 193 -7.55 -3.87 11.04
CA MET A 193 -6.73 -4.53 10.02
C MET A 193 -5.50 -5.16 10.65
N HIS A 194 -4.89 -6.11 9.96
CA HIS A 194 -3.49 -6.44 10.21
C HIS A 194 -2.60 -5.39 9.57
N LEU A 195 -1.74 -4.77 10.35
CA LEU A 195 -0.64 -3.99 9.79
C LEU A 195 0.54 -4.92 9.56
N MET A 196 1.02 -5.01 8.33
CA MET A 196 2.15 -5.87 7.96
C MET A 196 3.29 -5.05 7.36
N LEU A 197 4.52 -5.42 7.69
CA LEU A 197 5.72 -4.99 6.97
C LEU A 197 6.10 -6.06 5.95
N ILE A 198 6.25 -5.66 4.69
CA ILE A 198 6.90 -6.46 3.65
C ILE A 198 8.36 -5.99 3.59
N PRO A 199 9.30 -6.71 4.20
CA PRO A 199 10.67 -6.24 4.33
C PRO A 199 11.43 -6.31 3.00
N SER A 200 12.28 -5.33 2.75
CA SER A 200 13.37 -5.44 1.78
C SER A 200 14.50 -6.34 2.34
N SER A 201 15.51 -6.64 1.54
CA SER A 201 16.71 -7.31 2.04
C SER A 201 17.37 -6.55 3.19
N THR A 202 17.39 -5.22 3.14
CA THR A 202 17.88 -4.36 4.23
C THR A 202 16.99 -4.46 5.47
N GLY A 203 15.67 -4.41 5.30
CA GLY A 203 14.71 -4.53 6.41
C GLY A 203 14.76 -5.88 7.09
N ALA A 204 14.91 -6.97 6.33
CA ALA A 204 15.02 -8.32 6.86
C ALA A 204 16.28 -8.55 7.71
N GLN A 205 17.32 -7.72 7.53
CA GLN A 205 18.56 -7.78 8.30
C GLN A 205 18.56 -6.90 9.55
N ARG A 206 17.55 -6.05 9.73
CA ARG A 206 17.44 -5.21 10.94
C ARG A 206 17.06 -6.07 12.15
N ALA A 207 17.89 -6.07 13.17
CA ALA A 207 17.65 -6.80 14.42
C ALA A 207 16.43 -6.24 15.19
N ASN A 208 16.22 -4.91 15.12
CA ASN A 208 15.11 -4.23 15.77
C ASN A 208 14.43 -3.29 14.77
N LEU A 209 13.12 -3.48 14.58
CA LEU A 209 12.26 -2.55 13.85
C LEU A 209 11.72 -1.50 14.83
N ASP A 210 11.83 -0.25 14.46
CA ASP A 210 11.16 0.83 15.20
C ASP A 210 9.67 0.84 14.86
N ILE A 211 8.88 0.14 15.69
CA ILE A 211 7.43 0.02 15.52
C ILE A 211 6.75 1.40 15.62
N VAL A 212 7.26 2.27 16.50
CA VAL A 212 6.72 3.64 16.68
C VAL A 212 6.90 4.43 15.38
N ASP A 213 8.10 4.37 14.79
CA ASP A 213 8.40 5.04 13.52
C ASP A 213 7.51 4.51 12.38
N LEU A 214 7.29 3.19 12.30
CA LEU A 214 6.42 2.57 11.31
C LEU A 214 4.96 3.03 11.45
N VAL A 215 4.42 3.02 12.66
CA VAL A 215 3.04 3.46 12.96
C VAL A 215 2.88 4.97 12.67
N HIS A 216 3.84 5.80 13.09
CA HIS A 216 3.82 7.24 12.80
C HIS A 216 3.90 7.51 11.29
N GLY A 217 4.77 6.82 10.56
CA GLY A 217 4.86 7.01 9.11
C GLY A 217 3.53 6.73 8.40
N LEU A 218 2.82 5.69 8.81
CA LEU A 218 1.54 5.39 8.22
C LEU A 218 0.45 6.39 8.65
N TYR A 219 0.25 6.57 9.96
CA TYR A 219 -0.83 7.43 10.43
C TYR A 219 -0.59 8.93 10.20
N LEU A 220 0.64 9.43 10.43
CA LEU A 220 0.91 10.86 10.35
C LEU A 220 1.27 11.29 8.93
N ASP A 221 2.08 10.51 8.20
CA ASP A 221 2.60 10.91 6.90
C ASP A 221 1.68 10.49 5.74
N VAL A 222 1.07 9.29 5.80
CA VAL A 222 0.15 8.81 4.76
C VAL A 222 -1.28 9.26 5.06
N TYR A 223 -1.83 8.89 6.22
CA TYR A 223 -3.21 9.25 6.59
C TYR A 223 -3.36 10.66 7.13
N ARG A 224 -2.27 11.34 7.50
CA ARG A 224 -2.22 12.72 8.01
C ARG A 224 -3.08 12.94 9.26
N LEU A 225 -3.16 11.92 10.10
CA LEU A 225 -3.73 12.06 11.42
C LEU A 225 -2.80 12.91 12.29
N LYS A 226 -3.37 13.49 13.34
CA LYS A 226 -2.58 14.14 14.38
C LYS A 226 -1.97 13.10 15.32
N GLU A 227 -0.84 13.41 15.92
CA GLU A 227 -0.15 12.51 16.85
C GLU A 227 -1.02 12.13 18.06
N ASP A 228 -1.88 13.06 18.50
CA ASP A 228 -2.84 12.84 19.60
C ASP A 228 -4.14 12.13 19.16
N HIS A 229 -4.25 11.67 17.92
CA HIS A 229 -5.41 10.93 17.44
C HIS A 229 -5.55 9.59 18.15
N GLU A 230 -6.78 9.17 18.45
CA GLU A 230 -7.05 7.94 19.20
C GLU A 230 -6.43 6.69 18.55
N PHE A 231 -6.41 6.58 17.22
CA PHE A 231 -5.82 5.44 16.51
C PHE A 231 -4.31 5.35 16.72
N VAL A 232 -3.62 6.51 16.71
CA VAL A 232 -2.17 6.57 16.98
C VAL A 232 -1.89 6.11 18.41
N ARG A 233 -2.62 6.70 19.40
CA ARG A 233 -2.47 6.33 20.82
C ARG A 233 -2.77 4.85 21.07
N ASN A 234 -3.85 4.32 20.49
CA ASN A 234 -4.24 2.93 20.67
C ASN A 234 -3.21 1.98 20.04
N ALA A 235 -2.74 2.26 18.83
CA ALA A 235 -1.73 1.45 18.16
C ALA A 235 -0.40 1.40 18.94
N LEU A 236 -0.04 2.49 19.63
CA LEU A 236 1.21 2.60 20.37
C LEU A 236 1.08 2.32 21.87
N SER A 237 -0.14 2.03 22.36
CA SER A 237 -0.39 1.88 23.79
C SER A 237 0.47 0.81 24.49
N SER A 238 0.86 -0.25 23.77
CA SER A 238 1.75 -1.30 24.28
C SER A 238 3.24 -0.97 24.23
N PHE A 239 3.63 0.13 23.57
CA PHE A 239 5.04 0.53 23.36
C PHE A 239 5.45 1.76 24.17
N VAL A 240 4.49 2.48 24.76
CA VAL A 240 4.74 3.68 25.58
C VAL A 240 5.12 3.32 27.04
N GLY A 241 5.04 2.05 27.43
CA GLY A 241 5.26 1.59 28.82
C GLY A 241 6.72 1.37 29.24
N ASP A 242 7.69 1.35 28.34
CA ASP A 242 9.07 0.96 28.65
C ASP A 242 10.06 2.14 28.77
N HIS A 243 9.58 3.39 28.77
CA HIS A 243 10.42 4.60 28.90
C HIS A 243 9.86 5.61 29.91
N ILE A 244 9.59 5.17 31.15
CA ILE A 244 9.46 6.06 32.32
C ILE A 244 10.38 5.58 33.43
#